data_2bbea9ac13b43fddc95cc776a320b064
#
_entry.id   2bbea9ac13b43fddc95cc776a320b064
#
_cell.length_a   1.000
_cell.length_b   1.000
_cell.length_c   1.000
_cell.angle_alpha   90.00
_cell.angle_beta   90.00
_cell.angle_gamma   90.00
#
_symmetry.space_group_name_H-M   'P 1'
#
loop_
_entity.id
_entity.type
_entity.pdbx_description
1 polymer ?
#
loop_
_entity_poly.entity_id
_entity_poly.type
_entity_poly.pdbx_seq_one_letter_code
_entity_poly.pdbx_strand_id
1 'polypeptide(L)'
;NGPNFATDIMSSLRTIAGSASGTGSTLTPSGIVDIGFDIFFKVLDQSSVWSPVDSAAGILISAAILIILALIGVNMLLLLVSGWILAYAGVFFLGFGGSRWTSDMAINYYKTVLNIAAQLFTMVLLVGIGKSFVDQYYNAMSAGISLKELGVMMIVAVVLLALVNKLPSMVGGLAMGGGAHALGGGFGAGAAMGAAAVAGAAIAT
;
A
#
# COMPACT_ATOMS: atom_id res chain seq x y z
N ASN A 1 -15.71 -13.78 24.23
CA ASN A 1 -15.70 -13.54 22.78
C ASN A 1 -14.82 -12.34 22.34
N GLY A 2 -13.80 -11.98 23.16
CA GLY A 2 -12.93 -10.83 22.89
C GLY A 2 -11.99 -10.96 21.65
N PRO A 3 -11.32 -12.11 21.39
CA PRO A 3 -10.41 -12.20 20.25
C PRO A 3 -11.14 -12.17 18.90
N ASN A 4 -12.37 -12.63 18.82
CA ASN A 4 -13.14 -12.69 17.58
C ASN A 4 -13.58 -11.30 17.11
N PHE A 5 -13.83 -10.36 18.02
CA PHE A 5 -14.29 -9.02 17.66
C PHE A 5 -13.29 -8.26 16.77
N ALA A 6 -12.02 -8.24 17.14
CA ALA A 6 -10.99 -7.55 16.35
C ALA A 6 -10.76 -8.24 15.00
N THR A 7 -10.73 -9.59 15.00
CA THR A 7 -10.61 -10.36 13.75
C THR A 7 -11.83 -10.19 12.86
N ASP A 8 -13.04 -10.16 13.44
CA ASP A 8 -14.29 -9.99 12.70
C ASP A 8 -14.39 -8.59 12.07
N ILE A 9 -13.99 -7.53 12.79
CA ILE A 9 -13.91 -6.17 12.21
C ILE A 9 -12.91 -6.12 11.08
N MET A 10 -11.69 -6.66 11.27
CA MET A 10 -10.66 -6.62 10.24
C MET A 10 -11.06 -7.41 9.00
N SER A 11 -11.67 -8.60 9.17
CA SER A 11 -12.14 -9.41 8.05
C SER A 11 -13.30 -8.75 7.30
N SER A 12 -14.23 -8.15 8.02
CA SER A 12 -15.36 -7.41 7.42
C SER A 12 -14.89 -6.19 6.64
N LEU A 13 -14.00 -5.39 7.21
CA LEU A 13 -13.42 -4.22 6.53
C LEU A 13 -12.60 -4.62 5.30
N ARG A 14 -11.83 -5.71 5.37
CA ARG A 14 -11.10 -6.25 4.23
C ARG A 14 -12.05 -6.70 3.11
N THR A 15 -13.15 -7.37 3.46
CA THR A 15 -14.16 -7.81 2.50
C THR A 15 -14.85 -6.62 1.83
N ILE A 16 -15.25 -5.62 2.61
CA ILE A 16 -15.86 -4.39 2.10
C ILE A 16 -14.89 -3.64 1.17
N ALA A 17 -13.63 -3.49 1.58
CA ALA A 17 -12.62 -2.81 0.78
C ALA A 17 -12.33 -3.57 -0.53
N GLY A 18 -12.22 -4.90 -0.47
CA GLY A 18 -12.05 -5.75 -1.64
C GLY A 18 -13.22 -5.68 -2.61
N SER A 19 -14.45 -5.65 -2.10
CA SER A 19 -15.66 -5.47 -2.91
C SER A 19 -15.72 -4.08 -3.54
N ALA A 20 -15.39 -3.04 -2.78
CA ALA A 20 -15.39 -1.65 -3.25
C ALA A 20 -14.33 -1.39 -4.32
N SER A 21 -13.19 -2.09 -4.27
CA SER A 21 -12.12 -2.00 -5.27
C SER A 21 -12.37 -2.87 -6.52
N GLY A 22 -13.45 -3.65 -6.56
CA GLY A 22 -13.78 -4.54 -7.67
C GLY A 22 -12.91 -5.81 -7.78
N THR A 23 -12.03 -6.05 -6.82
CA THR A 23 -11.08 -7.17 -6.83
C THR A 23 -11.50 -8.36 -5.96
N GLY A 24 -12.66 -8.25 -5.29
CA GLY A 24 -13.16 -9.30 -4.38
C GLY A 24 -12.31 -9.44 -3.10
N SER A 25 -12.58 -10.49 -2.33
CA SER A 25 -11.90 -10.75 -1.05
C SER A 25 -10.48 -11.34 -1.19
N THR A 26 -9.97 -11.49 -2.41
CA THR A 26 -8.72 -12.24 -2.71
C THR A 26 -7.47 -11.38 -2.81
N LEU A 27 -7.53 -10.09 -2.39
CA LEU A 27 -6.33 -9.25 -2.32
C LEU A 27 -5.40 -9.77 -1.22
N THR A 28 -4.37 -10.48 -1.66
CA THR A 28 -3.28 -10.96 -0.81
C THR A 28 -2.01 -10.17 -1.11
N PRO A 29 -1.10 -10.01 -0.13
CA PRO A 29 0.19 -9.39 -0.39
C PRO A 29 0.98 -10.07 -1.50
N SER A 30 0.86 -11.40 -1.62
CA SER A 30 1.47 -12.19 -2.69
C SER A 30 0.94 -11.84 -4.07
N GLY A 31 -0.38 -11.62 -4.22
CA GLY A 31 -0.97 -11.34 -5.52
C GLY A 31 -0.47 -10.05 -6.19
N ILE A 32 0.02 -9.08 -5.42
CA ILE A 32 0.65 -7.87 -5.96
C ILE A 32 2.06 -8.17 -6.45
N VAL A 33 2.79 -8.96 -5.70
CA VAL A 33 4.15 -9.38 -6.04
C VAL A 33 4.13 -10.27 -7.28
N ASP A 34 3.15 -11.16 -7.40
CA ASP A 34 2.94 -12.03 -8.56
C ASP A 34 2.78 -11.22 -9.85
N ILE A 35 1.99 -10.15 -9.82
CA ILE A 35 1.85 -9.22 -10.96
C ILE A 35 3.21 -8.62 -11.34
N GLY A 36 4.02 -8.23 -10.34
CA GLY A 36 5.37 -7.72 -10.59
C GLY A 36 6.26 -8.71 -11.32
N PHE A 37 6.21 -9.99 -10.91
CA PHE A 37 6.92 -11.06 -11.60
C PHE A 37 6.40 -11.30 -13.00
N ASP A 38 5.08 -11.32 -13.21
CA ASP A 38 4.47 -11.50 -14.53
C ASP A 38 4.92 -10.42 -15.51
N ILE A 39 4.97 -9.16 -15.08
CA ILE A 39 5.49 -8.05 -15.89
C ILE A 39 6.96 -8.26 -16.21
N PHE A 40 7.76 -8.59 -15.20
CA PHE A 40 9.20 -8.78 -15.37
C PHE A 40 9.51 -9.90 -16.36
N PHE A 41 8.90 -11.06 -16.21
CA PHE A 41 9.11 -12.19 -17.12
C PHE A 41 8.60 -11.91 -18.54
N LYS A 42 7.46 -11.22 -18.68
CA LYS A 42 6.94 -10.82 -19.99
C LYS A 42 7.89 -9.88 -20.73
N VAL A 43 8.54 -8.96 -20.02
CA VAL A 43 9.57 -8.09 -20.59
C VAL A 43 10.82 -8.88 -21.01
N LEU A 44 11.24 -9.86 -20.18
CA LEU A 44 12.37 -10.74 -20.52
C LEU A 44 12.10 -11.55 -21.80
N ASP A 45 10.92 -12.14 -21.93
CA ASP A 45 10.55 -12.92 -23.10
C ASP A 45 10.53 -12.09 -24.39
N GLN A 46 10.14 -10.82 -24.30
CA GLN A 46 10.10 -9.90 -25.44
C GLN A 46 11.44 -9.21 -25.71
N SER A 47 12.38 -9.26 -24.81
CA SER A 47 13.68 -8.59 -24.93
C SER A 47 14.51 -9.09 -26.13
N SER A 48 14.27 -10.30 -26.61
CA SER A 48 14.94 -10.88 -27.78
C SER A 48 14.55 -10.21 -29.12
N VAL A 49 13.45 -9.47 -29.16
CA VAL A 49 12.91 -8.80 -30.35
C VAL A 49 13.34 -7.33 -30.41
N TRP A 50 13.85 -6.78 -29.31
CA TRP A 50 14.23 -5.38 -29.18
C TRP A 50 15.70 -5.14 -29.56
N SER A 51 16.06 -3.88 -29.79
CA SER A 51 17.46 -3.50 -29.87
C SER A 51 18.17 -3.76 -28.53
N PRO A 52 19.48 -4.06 -28.48
CA PRO A 52 20.20 -4.35 -27.23
C PRO A 52 20.06 -3.25 -26.17
N VAL A 53 19.97 -1.98 -26.61
CA VAL A 53 19.81 -0.82 -25.71
C VAL A 53 18.38 -0.77 -25.13
N ASP A 54 17.36 -0.96 -25.96
CA ASP A 54 15.96 -0.95 -25.53
C ASP A 54 15.64 -2.14 -24.62
N SER A 55 16.25 -3.30 -24.88
CA SER A 55 16.15 -4.48 -24.04
C SER A 55 16.72 -4.22 -22.64
N ALA A 56 17.91 -3.64 -22.54
CA ALA A 56 18.52 -3.32 -21.25
C ALA A 56 17.69 -2.30 -20.47
N ALA A 57 17.18 -1.26 -21.12
CA ALA A 57 16.31 -0.27 -20.50
C ALA A 57 14.98 -0.88 -20.03
N GLY A 58 14.35 -1.74 -20.83
CA GLY A 58 13.12 -2.45 -20.49
C GLY A 58 13.27 -3.35 -19.25
N ILE A 59 14.37 -4.11 -19.18
CA ILE A 59 14.68 -4.98 -18.04
C ILE A 59 14.89 -4.16 -16.76
N LEU A 60 15.62 -3.04 -16.84
CA LEU A 60 15.84 -2.19 -15.67
C LEU A 60 14.53 -1.57 -15.15
N ILE A 61 13.68 -1.07 -16.05
CA ILE A 61 12.38 -0.49 -15.68
C ILE A 61 11.46 -1.57 -15.08
N SER A 62 11.38 -2.74 -15.68
CA SER A 62 10.53 -3.84 -15.15
C SER A 62 11.03 -4.35 -13.81
N ALA A 63 12.35 -4.44 -13.60
CA ALA A 63 12.94 -4.75 -12.31
C ALA A 63 12.60 -3.69 -11.24
N ALA A 64 12.64 -2.41 -11.60
CA ALA A 64 12.22 -1.33 -10.69
C ALA A 64 10.74 -1.44 -10.32
N ILE A 65 9.85 -1.72 -11.29
CA ILE A 65 8.42 -1.96 -11.04
C ILE A 65 8.23 -3.14 -10.08
N LEU A 66 8.92 -4.25 -10.30
CA LEU A 66 8.88 -5.42 -9.43
C LEU A 66 9.27 -5.07 -7.99
N ILE A 67 10.35 -4.32 -7.80
CA ILE A 67 10.81 -3.89 -6.47
C ILE A 67 9.75 -3.00 -5.80
N ILE A 68 9.16 -2.06 -6.53
CA ILE A 68 8.12 -1.17 -6.01
C ILE A 68 6.88 -1.97 -5.59
N LEU A 69 6.41 -2.90 -6.41
CA LEU A 69 5.26 -3.75 -6.09
C LEU A 69 5.57 -4.67 -4.90
N ALA A 70 6.79 -5.19 -4.80
CA ALA A 70 7.23 -5.97 -3.65
C ALA A 70 7.22 -5.14 -2.35
N LEU A 71 7.66 -3.88 -2.39
CA LEU A 71 7.60 -2.98 -1.23
C LEU A 71 6.15 -2.69 -0.80
N ILE A 72 5.23 -2.54 -1.75
CA ILE A 72 3.79 -2.42 -1.46
C ILE A 72 3.28 -3.68 -0.77
N GLY A 73 3.62 -4.86 -1.28
CA GLY A 73 3.27 -6.16 -0.68
C GLY A 73 3.80 -6.31 0.75
N VAL A 74 5.05 -5.92 1.00
CA VAL A 74 5.66 -5.93 2.35
C VAL A 74 4.92 -4.99 3.30
N ASN A 75 4.59 -3.77 2.88
CA ASN A 75 3.82 -2.83 3.71
C ASN A 75 2.44 -3.39 4.07
N MET A 76 1.77 -4.03 3.11
CA MET A 76 0.49 -4.69 3.35
C MET A 76 0.63 -5.86 4.34
N LEU A 77 1.67 -6.67 4.19
CA LEU A 77 1.95 -7.80 5.08
C LEU A 77 2.24 -7.33 6.52
N LEU A 78 3.05 -6.28 6.68
CA LEU A 78 3.35 -5.70 7.99
C LEU A 78 2.08 -5.24 8.71
N LEU A 79 1.17 -4.61 7.98
CA LEU A 79 -0.09 -4.13 8.55
C LEU A 79 -1.01 -5.30 8.93
N LEU A 80 -1.07 -6.37 8.12
CA LEU A 80 -1.80 -7.60 8.43
C LEU A 80 -1.25 -8.29 9.68
N VAL A 81 0.09 -8.43 9.78
CA VAL A 81 0.75 -9.03 10.95
C VAL A 81 0.48 -8.20 12.20
N SER A 82 0.54 -6.86 12.10
CA SER A 82 0.19 -5.96 13.20
C SER A 82 -1.26 -6.19 13.68
N GLY A 83 -2.19 -6.36 12.75
CA GLY A 83 -3.58 -6.69 13.06
C GLY A 83 -3.72 -8.03 13.77
N TRP A 84 -2.99 -9.05 13.34
CA TRP A 84 -3.00 -10.37 14.00
C TRP A 84 -2.43 -10.31 15.41
N ILE A 85 -1.28 -9.66 15.60
CA ILE A 85 -0.68 -9.48 16.93
C ILE A 85 -1.68 -8.79 17.86
N LEU A 86 -2.36 -7.75 17.36
CA LEU A 86 -3.34 -7.01 18.14
C LEU A 86 -4.56 -7.86 18.50
N ALA A 87 -5.01 -8.72 17.57
CA ALA A 87 -6.12 -9.65 17.84
C ALA A 87 -5.80 -10.63 18.99
N TYR A 88 -4.58 -11.18 19.01
CA TYR A 88 -4.14 -12.06 20.11
C TYR A 88 -3.88 -11.30 21.41
N ALA A 89 -3.28 -10.11 21.33
CA ALA A 89 -3.07 -9.25 22.50
C ALA A 89 -4.37 -8.76 23.14
N GLY A 90 -5.47 -8.76 22.37
CA GLY A 90 -6.79 -8.34 22.83
C GLY A 90 -7.30 -9.10 24.02
N VAL A 91 -7.06 -10.39 24.10
CA VAL A 91 -7.45 -11.23 25.25
C VAL A 91 -6.83 -10.71 26.55
N PHE A 92 -5.55 -10.33 26.46
CA PHE A 92 -4.80 -9.80 27.59
C PHE A 92 -5.28 -8.39 27.99
N PHE A 93 -5.34 -7.46 27.04
CA PHE A 93 -5.72 -6.08 27.32
C PHE A 93 -7.18 -5.91 27.74
N LEU A 94 -8.09 -6.70 27.21
CA LEU A 94 -9.50 -6.67 27.58
C LEU A 94 -9.73 -7.24 28.99
N GLY A 95 -8.90 -8.19 29.44
CA GLY A 95 -8.95 -8.71 30.79
C GLY A 95 -8.73 -7.65 31.87
N PHE A 96 -7.99 -6.58 31.55
CA PHE A 96 -7.77 -5.44 32.45
C PHE A 96 -8.95 -4.44 32.47
N GLY A 97 -9.92 -4.54 31.56
CA GLY A 97 -11.04 -3.59 31.45
C GLY A 97 -12.01 -3.60 32.64
N GLY A 98 -11.97 -4.64 33.48
CA GLY A 98 -12.83 -4.78 34.67
C GLY A 98 -12.37 -3.98 35.89
N SER A 99 -11.20 -3.38 35.89
CA SER A 99 -10.64 -2.62 37.01
C SER A 99 -10.66 -1.13 36.75
N ARG A 100 -11.03 -0.35 37.74
CA ARG A 100 -11.04 1.13 37.69
C ARG A 100 -9.69 1.74 37.35
N TRP A 101 -8.59 1.06 37.72
CA TRP A 101 -7.23 1.53 37.53
C TRP A 101 -6.65 1.18 36.15
N THR A 102 -7.24 0.23 35.45
CA THR A 102 -6.72 -0.30 34.18
C THR A 102 -7.70 -0.15 33.01
N SER A 103 -8.86 0.49 33.24
CA SER A 103 -9.87 0.74 32.21
C SER A 103 -9.32 1.53 31.01
N ASP A 104 -8.38 2.45 31.26
CA ASP A 104 -7.74 3.24 30.21
C ASP A 104 -6.91 2.38 29.23
N MET A 105 -6.34 1.26 29.72
CA MET A 105 -5.63 0.31 28.84
C MET A 105 -6.58 -0.36 27.87
N ALA A 106 -7.77 -0.76 28.31
CA ALA A 106 -8.78 -1.34 27.44
C ALA A 106 -9.30 -0.33 26.41
N ILE A 107 -9.53 0.92 26.81
CA ILE A 107 -9.97 1.99 25.91
C ILE A 107 -8.88 2.27 24.84
N ASN A 108 -7.63 2.36 25.23
CA ASN A 108 -6.51 2.56 24.30
C ASN A 108 -6.34 1.37 23.35
N TYR A 109 -6.58 0.14 23.82
CA TYR A 109 -6.60 -1.04 22.98
C TYR A 109 -7.67 -0.91 21.88
N TYR A 110 -8.92 -0.57 22.23
CA TYR A 110 -9.99 -0.36 21.25
C TYR A 110 -9.64 0.70 20.21
N LYS A 111 -9.08 1.83 20.66
CA LYS A 111 -8.61 2.90 19.75
C LYS A 111 -7.55 2.38 18.79
N THR A 112 -6.60 1.59 19.28
CA THR A 112 -5.54 1.01 18.45
C THR A 112 -6.08 0.01 17.44
N VAL A 113 -7.04 -0.84 17.83
CA VAL A 113 -7.73 -1.76 16.91
C VAL A 113 -8.43 -0.99 15.80
N LEU A 114 -9.17 0.07 16.15
CA LEU A 114 -9.88 0.91 15.18
C LEU A 114 -8.91 1.60 14.21
N ASN A 115 -7.79 2.11 14.72
CA ASN A 115 -6.73 2.71 13.92
C ASN A 115 -6.17 1.73 12.88
N ILE A 116 -5.76 0.52 13.31
CA ILE A 116 -5.21 -0.49 12.41
C ILE A 116 -6.27 -0.99 11.43
N ALA A 117 -7.52 -1.15 11.86
CA ALA A 117 -8.62 -1.52 10.98
C ALA A 117 -8.86 -0.49 9.87
N ALA A 118 -8.84 0.81 10.22
CA ALA A 118 -8.97 1.90 9.25
C ALA A 118 -7.78 1.97 8.27
N GLN A 119 -6.56 1.70 8.76
CA GLN A 119 -5.38 1.60 7.91
C GLN A 119 -5.47 0.42 6.94
N LEU A 120 -5.88 -0.77 7.42
CA LEU A 120 -6.09 -1.95 6.58
C LEU A 120 -7.14 -1.70 5.51
N PHE A 121 -8.27 -1.10 5.87
CA PHE A 121 -9.32 -0.75 4.92
C PHE A 121 -8.78 0.14 3.80
N THR A 122 -8.09 1.22 4.15
CA THR A 122 -7.49 2.16 3.19
C THR A 122 -6.46 1.47 2.31
N MET A 123 -5.61 0.62 2.90
CA MET A 123 -4.58 -0.13 2.19
C MET A 123 -5.17 -1.06 1.14
N VAL A 124 -6.19 -1.85 1.51
CA VAL A 124 -6.86 -2.79 0.60
C VAL A 124 -7.54 -2.05 -0.54
N LEU A 125 -8.19 -0.91 -0.27
CA LEU A 125 -8.77 -0.05 -1.30
C LEU A 125 -7.72 0.45 -2.29
N LEU A 126 -6.62 1.04 -1.80
CA LEU A 126 -5.56 1.59 -2.65
C LEU A 126 -4.90 0.52 -3.51
N VAL A 127 -4.60 -0.61 -2.90
CA VAL A 127 -3.98 -1.73 -3.59
C VAL A 127 -4.94 -2.35 -4.61
N GLY A 128 -6.22 -2.45 -4.29
CA GLY A 128 -7.24 -2.93 -5.21
C GLY A 128 -7.38 -2.03 -6.44
N ILE A 129 -7.45 -0.72 -6.24
CA ILE A 129 -7.47 0.27 -7.32
C ILE A 129 -6.17 0.18 -8.14
N GLY A 130 -5.01 0.15 -7.46
CA GLY A 130 -3.71 0.02 -8.11
C GLY A 130 -3.58 -1.23 -8.95
N LYS A 131 -4.05 -2.38 -8.43
CA LYS A 131 -4.11 -3.65 -9.17
C LYS A 131 -4.96 -3.52 -10.42
N SER A 132 -6.15 -2.92 -10.32
CA SER A 132 -7.04 -2.73 -11.47
C SER A 132 -6.36 -1.91 -12.59
N PHE A 133 -5.61 -0.86 -12.24
CA PHE A 133 -4.84 -0.09 -13.22
C PHE A 133 -3.73 -0.92 -13.85
N VAL A 134 -2.96 -1.66 -13.04
CA VAL A 134 -1.86 -2.49 -13.54
C VAL A 134 -2.41 -3.59 -14.45
N ASP A 135 -3.49 -4.28 -14.08
CA ASP A 135 -4.13 -5.31 -14.90
C ASP A 135 -4.64 -4.74 -16.23
N GLN A 136 -5.20 -3.53 -16.23
CA GLN A 136 -5.66 -2.86 -17.44
C GLN A 136 -4.51 -2.58 -18.41
N TYR A 137 -3.38 -2.05 -17.90
CA TYR A 137 -2.18 -1.81 -18.71
C TYR A 137 -1.52 -3.11 -19.16
N TYR A 138 -1.47 -4.13 -18.28
CA TYR A 138 -0.93 -5.43 -18.61
C TYR A 138 -1.68 -6.11 -19.76
N ASN A 139 -3.01 -6.03 -19.76
CA ASN A 139 -3.85 -6.56 -20.84
C ASN A 139 -3.69 -5.76 -22.14
N ALA A 140 -3.50 -4.45 -22.06
CA ALA A 140 -3.22 -3.61 -23.22
C ALA A 140 -1.87 -3.93 -23.87
N MET A 141 -0.88 -4.38 -23.09
CA MET A 141 0.45 -4.80 -23.58
C MET A 141 0.46 -6.15 -24.32
N SER A 142 -0.66 -6.82 -24.49
CA SER A 142 -0.74 -8.11 -25.20
C SER A 142 -0.32 -8.02 -26.67
N ALA A 143 -0.34 -6.83 -27.27
CA ALA A 143 0.03 -6.58 -28.69
C ALA A 143 1.50 -6.19 -28.89
N GLY A 144 2.32 -6.12 -27.83
CA GLY A 144 3.71 -5.72 -27.84
C GLY A 144 4.00 -4.67 -26.77
N ILE A 145 5.05 -4.89 -25.98
CA ILE A 145 5.42 -3.96 -24.90
C ILE A 145 6.24 -2.82 -25.50
N SER A 146 5.79 -1.57 -25.32
CA SER A 146 6.59 -0.39 -25.63
C SER A 146 7.27 0.15 -24.37
N LEU A 147 8.50 0.68 -24.51
CA LEU A 147 9.21 1.38 -23.42
C LEU A 147 8.39 2.51 -22.80
N LYS A 148 7.52 3.16 -23.62
CA LYS A 148 6.63 4.21 -23.17
C LYS A 148 5.58 3.68 -22.18
N GLU A 149 4.99 2.52 -22.46
CA GLU A 149 4.00 1.88 -21.58
C GLU A 149 4.61 1.43 -20.26
N LEU A 150 5.82 0.84 -20.31
CA LEU A 150 6.60 0.51 -19.11
C LEU A 150 6.91 1.76 -18.27
N GLY A 151 7.26 2.87 -18.90
CA GLY A 151 7.51 4.14 -18.22
C GLY A 151 6.25 4.66 -17.50
N VAL A 152 5.09 4.62 -18.15
CA VAL A 152 3.79 4.99 -17.52
C VAL A 152 3.49 4.08 -16.33
N MET A 153 3.69 2.78 -16.50
CA MET A 153 3.46 1.78 -15.46
C MET A 153 4.36 1.99 -14.25
N MET A 154 5.62 2.36 -14.48
CA MET A 154 6.57 2.72 -13.41
C MET A 154 6.08 3.95 -12.62
N ILE A 155 5.60 4.99 -13.31
CA ILE A 155 5.06 6.19 -12.65
C ILE A 155 3.84 5.81 -11.79
N VAL A 156 2.92 5.02 -12.31
CA VAL A 156 1.73 4.54 -11.57
C VAL A 156 2.16 3.75 -10.33
N ALA A 157 3.15 2.85 -10.46
CA ALA A 157 3.67 2.08 -9.33
C ALA A 157 4.30 2.97 -8.24
N VAL A 158 5.08 4.00 -8.63
CA VAL A 158 5.67 4.97 -7.70
C VAL A 158 4.58 5.77 -6.98
N VAL A 159 3.57 6.26 -7.70
CA VAL A 159 2.44 6.98 -7.11
C VAL A 159 1.69 6.08 -6.14
N LEU A 160 1.42 4.84 -6.51
CA LEU A 160 0.76 3.86 -5.64
C LEU A 160 1.58 3.59 -4.36
N LEU A 161 2.89 3.42 -4.48
CA LEU A 161 3.78 3.25 -3.31
C LEU A 161 3.71 4.47 -2.38
N ALA A 162 3.72 5.68 -2.94
CA ALA A 162 3.61 6.92 -2.16
C ALA A 162 2.25 7.00 -1.43
N LEU A 163 1.16 6.65 -2.09
CA LEU A 163 -0.19 6.62 -1.52
C LEU A 163 -0.29 5.56 -0.41
N VAL A 164 0.21 4.35 -0.66
CA VAL A 164 0.20 3.23 0.30
C VAL A 164 1.01 3.58 1.56
N ASN A 165 2.09 4.34 1.44
CA ASN A 165 2.88 4.76 2.59
C ASN A 165 2.21 5.90 3.40
N LYS A 166 1.42 6.75 2.78
CA LYS A 166 0.88 7.97 3.40
C LYS A 166 -0.57 7.84 3.84
N LEU A 167 -1.46 7.39 2.95
CA LEU A 167 -2.91 7.43 3.20
C LEU A 167 -3.38 6.54 4.35
N PRO A 168 -2.89 5.29 4.53
CA PRO A 168 -3.35 4.46 5.64
C PRO A 168 -3.07 5.09 7.00
N SER A 169 -1.90 5.68 7.20
CA SER A 169 -1.55 6.33 8.47
C SER A 169 -2.38 7.59 8.72
N MET A 170 -2.74 8.35 7.68
CA MET A 170 -3.61 9.53 7.78
C MET A 170 -5.03 9.13 8.17
N VAL A 171 -5.60 8.12 7.52
CA VAL A 171 -6.95 7.62 7.81
C VAL A 171 -7.01 6.99 9.21
N GLY A 172 -5.98 6.24 9.60
CA GLY A 172 -5.85 5.72 10.95
C GLY A 172 -5.81 6.82 12.01
N GLY A 173 -5.08 7.90 11.77
CA GLY A 173 -5.03 9.08 12.63
C GLY A 173 -6.39 9.77 12.76
N LEU A 174 -7.16 9.88 11.69
CA LEU A 174 -8.54 10.40 11.71
C LEU A 174 -9.48 9.52 12.55
N ALA A 175 -9.36 8.20 12.43
CA ALA A 175 -10.15 7.25 13.21
C ALA A 175 -9.89 7.37 14.73
N MET A 176 -8.71 7.87 15.14
CA MET A 176 -8.34 8.13 16.53
C MET A 176 -8.83 9.49 17.04
N GLY A 177 -9.54 10.28 16.24
CA GLY A 177 -9.98 11.63 16.60
C GLY A 177 -8.87 12.69 16.47
N GLY A 178 -7.78 12.36 15.79
CA GLY A 178 -6.76 13.32 15.37
C GLY A 178 -7.36 14.23 14.30
N GLY A 179 -7.66 15.48 14.66
CA GLY A 179 -8.24 16.47 13.76
C GLY A 179 -7.36 16.73 12.53
N ALA A 180 -7.77 17.72 11.72
CA ALA A 180 -7.19 18.13 10.43
C ALA A 180 -5.64 18.27 10.40
N HIS A 181 -4.96 18.29 11.52
CA HIS A 181 -3.49 18.27 11.61
C HIS A 181 -2.87 16.98 11.06
N ALA A 182 -3.60 15.84 11.07
CA ALA A 182 -3.16 14.60 10.41
C ALA A 182 -3.13 14.74 8.87
N LEU A 183 -3.92 15.66 8.31
CA LEU A 183 -3.96 15.98 6.89
C LEU A 183 -2.87 16.98 6.46
N GLY A 184 -2.35 17.79 7.39
CA GLY A 184 -1.44 18.90 7.11
C GLY A 184 0.05 18.54 6.99
N GLY A 185 0.47 17.33 7.39
CA GLY A 185 1.84 16.81 7.22
C GLY A 185 2.12 16.30 5.80
N GLY A 186 1.36 16.77 4.82
CA GLY A 186 1.28 16.23 3.48
C GLY A 186 2.44 16.62 2.56
N PHE A 187 2.48 15.93 1.48
CA PHE A 187 3.35 15.94 0.31
C PHE A 187 3.69 17.33 -0.28
N GLY A 188 3.01 18.43 0.16
CA GLY A 188 3.12 19.72 -0.49
C GLY A 188 4.33 20.56 -0.08
N ALA A 189 4.60 20.71 1.22
CA ALA A 189 5.58 21.70 1.69
C ALA A 189 7.02 21.13 1.69
N GLY A 190 7.23 19.88 2.15
CA GLY A 190 8.56 19.29 2.22
C GLY A 190 9.12 18.90 0.87
N ALA A 191 8.28 18.34 -0.02
CA ALA A 191 8.69 17.98 -1.37
C ALA A 191 8.92 19.22 -2.26
N ALA A 192 8.08 20.25 -2.11
CA ALA A 192 8.26 21.51 -2.83
C ALA A 192 9.52 22.26 -2.36
N MET A 193 9.81 22.25 -1.05
CA MET A 193 11.05 22.84 -0.52
C MET A 193 12.28 22.03 -0.90
N GLY A 194 12.20 20.71 -0.95
CA GLY A 194 13.29 19.86 -1.43
C GLY A 194 13.59 20.07 -2.91
N ALA A 195 12.56 20.13 -3.76
CA ALA A 195 12.70 20.41 -5.18
C ALA A 195 13.25 21.84 -5.44
N ALA A 196 12.78 22.83 -4.69
CA ALA A 196 13.27 24.20 -4.78
C ALA A 196 14.74 24.32 -4.33
N ALA A 197 15.16 23.58 -3.30
CA ALA A 197 16.54 23.56 -2.83
C ALA A 197 17.48 22.94 -3.88
N VAL A 198 17.07 21.83 -4.53
CA VAL A 198 17.84 21.19 -5.60
C VAL A 198 17.92 22.07 -6.84
N ALA A 199 16.81 22.73 -7.23
CA ALA A 199 16.79 23.67 -8.35
C ALA A 199 17.65 24.91 -8.07
N GLY A 200 17.61 25.44 -6.84
CA GLY A 200 18.44 26.57 -6.42
C GLY A 200 19.93 26.26 -6.44
N ALA A 201 20.32 25.03 -6.02
CA ALA A 201 21.70 24.58 -6.06
C ALA A 201 22.23 24.39 -7.49
N ALA A 202 21.37 23.98 -8.42
CA ALA A 202 21.74 23.77 -9.84
C ALA A 202 21.90 25.11 -10.60
N ILE A 203 21.35 26.21 -10.11
CA ILE A 203 21.48 27.55 -10.74
C ILE A 203 22.69 28.33 -10.17
N ALA A 204 23.21 27.92 -8.99
CA ALA A 204 24.32 28.57 -8.32
C ALA A 204 25.73 28.06 -8.72
N THR A 205 25.79 27.08 -9.61
CA THR A 205 27.02 26.55 -10.26
C THR A 205 27.10 26.92 -11.70
#